data_7a61b6540999ab5b74870fe2aaf10a28
#
_entry.id   7a61b6540999ab5b74870fe2aaf10a28
#
_cell.length_a   1.000
_cell.length_b   1.000
_cell.length_c   1.000
_cell.angle_alpha   90.00
_cell.angle_beta   90.00
_cell.angle_gamma   90.00
#
_symmetry.space_group_name_H-M   'P 1'
#
loop_
_entity.id
_entity.type
_entity.pdbx_description
1 polymer ?
#
loop_
_entity_poly.entity_id
_entity_poly.type
_entity_poly.pdbx_seq_one_letter_code
_entity_poly.pdbx_strand_id
1 'polypeptide(L)'
;QSAVHPGHAAGGDQRVHPVAVVENGPGQRARLLVGRHRTHVTSRAHRAGPSGRPRWVDALRLGVVSSIPTAQDVLGPDEDVYELPAVARLLGIPASKVAQQLRDGHLVAVRRDGAIVVPKVFFDDDGHVVKSLPGLLMVLHDGGYEETEIVRWLFTPDPSLTISRDGSTERQANARPVDALHSHQAREVVRRAQAMAY
;
A
#
# COMPACT_ATOMS: atom_id res chain seq x y z
N GLN A 1 -36.00 21.41 54.61
CA GLN A 1 -36.89 20.27 54.41
C GLN A 1 -36.48 19.59 53.14
N SER A 2 -35.61 18.67 53.21
CA SER A 2 -35.80 17.19 53.18
C SER A 2 -36.55 16.69 51.95
N ALA A 3 -35.82 16.01 51.09
CA ALA A 3 -36.13 14.63 50.68
C ALA A 3 -35.01 14.06 49.84
N VAL A 4 -34.34 13.09 50.42
CA VAL A 4 -33.43 12.11 49.80
C VAL A 4 -34.29 11.04 49.16
N HIS A 5 -33.96 10.60 47.95
CA HIS A 5 -34.34 9.28 47.47
C HIS A 5 -33.21 8.60 46.71
N PRO A 6 -32.96 7.32 47.02
CA PRO A 6 -31.83 6.56 46.51
C PRO A 6 -32.19 5.72 45.27
N GLY A 7 -31.16 5.48 44.50
CA GLY A 7 -30.81 4.23 43.87
C GLY A 7 -31.76 3.59 42.87
N HIS A 8 -31.22 3.24 41.74
CA HIS A 8 -31.37 1.88 41.21
C HIS A 8 -30.20 1.57 40.29
N ALA A 9 -29.40 0.63 40.70
CA ALA A 9 -28.46 -0.07 39.88
C ALA A 9 -29.27 -1.00 38.94
N ALA A 10 -28.96 -0.98 37.66
CA ALA A 10 -29.40 -1.99 36.73
C ALA A 10 -28.15 -2.59 36.06
N GLY A 11 -27.92 -3.86 36.44
CA GLY A 11 -26.84 -4.69 35.96
C GLY A 11 -26.96 -4.99 34.48
N GLY A 12 -25.82 -4.88 33.79
CA GLY A 12 -25.66 -5.35 32.43
C GLY A 12 -25.55 -6.86 32.39
N ASP A 13 -26.51 -7.46 31.75
CA ASP A 13 -26.61 -8.90 31.45
C ASP A 13 -25.56 -9.28 30.38
N GLN A 14 -24.49 -9.92 30.82
CA GLN A 14 -23.52 -10.56 29.92
C GLN A 14 -24.09 -11.92 29.50
N ARG A 15 -24.69 -11.99 28.33
CA ARG A 15 -25.06 -13.26 27.72
C ARG A 15 -23.83 -14.01 27.25
N VAL A 16 -23.38 -14.94 28.06
CA VAL A 16 -22.38 -15.95 27.70
C VAL A 16 -23.12 -17.03 26.90
N HIS A 17 -22.75 -17.17 25.62
CA HIS A 17 -23.23 -18.28 24.82
C HIS A 17 -22.48 -19.55 25.20
N PRO A 18 -23.19 -20.67 25.51
CA PRO A 18 -22.55 -21.93 25.83
C PRO A 18 -21.96 -22.56 24.56
N VAL A 19 -20.68 -22.90 24.62
CA VAL A 19 -20.00 -23.77 23.65
C VAL A 19 -20.53 -25.18 23.87
N ALA A 20 -21.17 -25.77 22.86
CA ALA A 20 -21.60 -27.15 22.88
C ALA A 20 -20.39 -28.09 22.82
N VAL A 21 -20.12 -28.77 23.92
CA VAL A 21 -19.19 -29.88 23.99
C VAL A 21 -19.96 -31.12 23.47
N VAL A 22 -19.52 -31.65 22.32
CA VAL A 22 -20.02 -32.94 21.83
C VAL A 22 -19.19 -34.05 22.45
N GLU A 23 -19.74 -34.75 23.40
CA GLU A 23 -19.18 -35.99 23.94
C GLU A 23 -19.39 -37.12 22.94
N ASN A 24 -18.27 -37.67 22.42
CA ASN A 24 -18.28 -38.89 21.64
C ASN A 24 -18.22 -40.12 22.55
N GLY A 25 -19.31 -40.88 22.59
CA GLY A 25 -19.39 -42.19 23.27
C GLY A 25 -18.53 -43.26 22.57
N PRO A 26 -18.10 -44.31 23.28
CA PRO A 26 -17.18 -45.32 22.77
C PRO A 26 -17.91 -46.40 22.00
N GLY A 27 -17.46 -46.63 20.76
CA GLY A 27 -17.72 -47.93 20.12
C GLY A 27 -18.39 -47.88 18.75
N GLN A 28 -17.68 -47.42 17.72
CA GLN A 28 -17.90 -47.94 16.35
C GLN A 28 -16.60 -47.88 15.54
N ARG A 29 -16.10 -49.07 15.15
CA ARG A 29 -14.98 -49.23 14.23
C ARG A 29 -15.46 -48.92 12.81
N ALA A 30 -15.25 -47.69 12.33
CA ALA A 30 -15.42 -47.37 10.91
C ALA A 30 -14.16 -47.79 10.15
N ARG A 31 -14.34 -48.77 9.25
CA ARG A 31 -13.33 -49.15 8.25
C ARG A 31 -13.14 -48.00 7.26
N LEU A 32 -12.01 -47.32 7.30
CA LEU A 32 -11.61 -46.39 6.25
C LEU A 32 -11.27 -47.17 4.97
N LEU A 33 -12.16 -47.05 3.99
CA LEU A 33 -11.85 -47.39 2.60
C LEU A 33 -10.97 -46.25 2.03
N VAL A 34 -9.67 -46.54 1.92
CA VAL A 34 -8.68 -45.70 1.25
C VAL A 34 -8.93 -45.75 -0.25
N GLY A 35 -9.77 -44.84 -0.75
CA GLY A 35 -9.89 -44.54 -2.16
C GLY A 35 -8.64 -43.80 -2.64
N ARG A 36 -7.73 -44.49 -3.33
CA ARG A 36 -6.58 -43.88 -4.01
C ARG A 36 -7.08 -43.16 -5.26
N HIS A 37 -7.47 -41.89 -5.12
CA HIS A 37 -7.54 -41.00 -6.28
C HIS A 37 -6.14 -40.40 -6.49
N ARG A 38 -5.45 -40.95 -7.48
CA ARG A 38 -4.18 -40.45 -8.00
C ARG A 38 -4.49 -39.24 -8.88
N THR A 39 -4.68 -38.07 -8.28
CA THR A 39 -4.64 -36.81 -9.02
C THR A 39 -3.18 -36.51 -9.35
N HIS A 40 -2.79 -36.69 -10.59
CA HIS A 40 -1.55 -36.17 -11.15
C HIS A 40 -1.66 -34.64 -11.17
N VAL A 41 -1.31 -33.99 -10.08
CA VAL A 41 -0.93 -32.58 -10.10
C VAL A 41 0.46 -32.53 -10.69
N THR A 42 0.56 -32.27 -11.98
CA THR A 42 1.80 -31.88 -12.62
C THR A 42 2.18 -30.50 -12.11
N SER A 43 2.77 -30.44 -10.93
CA SER A 43 3.49 -29.28 -10.44
C SER A 43 4.64 -29.03 -11.41
N ARG A 44 4.43 -28.11 -12.33
CA ARG A 44 5.48 -27.59 -13.21
C ARG A 44 6.43 -26.81 -12.31
N ALA A 45 7.39 -27.53 -11.71
CA ALA A 45 8.47 -26.94 -10.95
C ALA A 45 9.17 -25.92 -11.85
N HIS A 46 9.06 -24.64 -11.50
CA HIS A 46 9.87 -23.60 -12.09
C HIS A 46 11.32 -23.96 -11.73
N ARG A 47 12.06 -24.42 -12.71
CA ARG A 47 13.46 -24.77 -12.59
C ARG A 47 14.23 -23.50 -12.19
N ALA A 48 14.61 -23.39 -10.91
CA ALA A 48 15.53 -22.37 -10.45
C ALA A 48 16.84 -22.52 -11.23
N GLY A 49 17.37 -21.41 -11.71
CA GLY A 49 18.68 -21.38 -12.36
C GLY A 49 19.79 -21.75 -11.35
N PRO A 50 21.01 -22.02 -11.83
CA PRO A 50 22.11 -22.60 -11.03
C PRO A 50 22.56 -21.74 -9.82
N SER A 51 22.03 -20.54 -9.62
CA SER A 51 22.36 -19.64 -8.49
C SER A 51 21.26 -19.53 -7.45
N GLY A 52 20.15 -20.28 -7.56
CA GLY A 52 19.03 -20.21 -6.62
C GLY A 52 18.30 -18.86 -6.56
N ARG A 53 18.68 -17.91 -7.41
CA ARG A 53 18.05 -16.58 -7.50
C ARG A 53 16.85 -16.61 -8.45
N PRO A 54 15.72 -16.01 -8.11
CA PRO A 54 14.58 -15.95 -9.01
C PRO A 54 14.95 -15.16 -10.27
N ARG A 55 14.53 -15.67 -11.45
CA ARG A 55 14.85 -15.09 -12.79
C ARG A 55 14.57 -13.60 -12.97
N TRP A 56 13.69 -13.03 -12.14
CA TRP A 56 13.39 -11.59 -12.18
C TRP A 56 14.55 -10.72 -11.62
N VAL A 57 15.42 -11.28 -10.75
CA VAL A 57 16.62 -10.57 -10.26
C VAL A 57 17.61 -10.32 -11.40
N ASP A 58 17.71 -11.28 -12.34
CA ASP A 58 18.58 -11.14 -13.50
C ASP A 58 17.97 -10.19 -14.56
N ALA A 59 16.64 -10.17 -14.70
CA ALA A 59 15.96 -9.23 -15.59
C ALA A 59 16.12 -7.76 -15.14
N LEU A 60 16.19 -7.52 -13.82
CA LEU A 60 16.47 -6.20 -13.27
C LEU A 60 17.93 -5.77 -13.49
N ARG A 61 18.87 -6.72 -13.65
CA ARG A 61 20.30 -6.43 -13.94
C ARG A 61 20.59 -6.22 -15.43
N LEU A 62 19.77 -6.76 -16.34
CA LEU A 62 20.00 -6.74 -17.79
C LEU A 62 19.37 -5.54 -18.51
N GLY A 63 19.55 -4.31 -18.01
CA GLY A 63 19.29 -3.09 -18.76
C GLY A 63 17.86 -2.54 -18.75
N VAL A 64 16.85 -3.27 -18.25
CA VAL A 64 15.48 -2.75 -18.11
C VAL A 64 15.41 -1.67 -17.02
N VAL A 65 16.31 -1.74 -16.04
CA VAL A 65 16.37 -0.81 -14.91
C VAL A 65 17.00 0.53 -15.32
N SER A 66 17.87 0.53 -16.34
CA SER A 66 18.57 1.74 -16.81
C SER A 66 17.66 2.72 -17.56
N SER A 67 16.45 2.30 -17.95
CA SER A 67 15.48 3.11 -18.68
C SER A 67 14.28 3.55 -17.82
N ILE A 68 14.29 3.27 -16.51
CA ILE A 68 13.22 3.73 -15.62
C ILE A 68 13.58 5.14 -15.14
N PRO A 69 12.74 6.16 -15.41
CA PRO A 69 12.94 7.48 -14.83
C PRO A 69 12.88 7.38 -13.29
N THR A 70 13.83 8.04 -12.64
CA THR A 70 13.92 8.03 -11.18
C THR A 70 14.27 9.39 -10.64
N ALA A 71 13.57 9.83 -9.61
CA ALA A 71 13.94 11.00 -8.86
C ALA A 71 15.26 10.79 -8.09
N GLN A 72 15.96 11.87 -7.81
CA GLN A 72 16.98 11.87 -6.77
C GLN A 72 16.32 11.65 -5.40
N ASP A 73 17.06 11.09 -4.45
CA ASP A 73 16.52 10.92 -3.09
C ASP A 73 16.44 12.28 -2.37
N VAL A 74 15.26 12.84 -2.40
CA VAL A 74 14.88 14.07 -1.69
C VAL A 74 13.92 13.77 -0.53
N LEU A 75 13.71 12.47 -0.22
CA LEU A 75 12.85 12.02 0.87
C LEU A 75 13.58 12.17 2.21
N GLY A 76 12.81 12.31 3.28
CA GLY A 76 13.35 12.23 4.63
C GLY A 76 13.93 10.83 4.93
N PRO A 77 14.88 10.72 5.87
CA PRO A 77 15.49 9.44 6.22
C PRO A 77 14.50 8.44 6.80
N ASP A 78 13.44 8.92 7.44
CA ASP A 78 12.40 8.11 8.08
C ASP A 78 11.25 7.76 7.11
N GLU A 79 11.32 8.18 5.84
CA GLU A 79 10.27 7.88 4.88
C GLU A 79 10.32 6.42 4.44
N ASP A 80 9.23 5.72 4.71
CA ASP A 80 9.07 4.32 4.33
C ASP A 80 8.98 4.13 2.83
N VAL A 81 9.69 3.12 2.32
CA VAL A 81 9.74 2.82 0.89
C VAL A 81 9.56 1.33 0.60
N TYR A 82 9.11 1.02 -0.60
CA TYR A 82 9.06 -0.32 -1.17
C TYR A 82 10.07 -0.46 -2.31
N GLU A 83 10.81 -1.56 -2.35
CA GLU A 83 11.54 -1.97 -3.56
C GLU A 83 10.54 -2.45 -4.64
N LEU A 84 10.93 -2.38 -5.93
CA LEU A 84 10.05 -2.77 -7.04
C LEU A 84 9.45 -4.18 -6.92
N PRO A 85 10.17 -5.20 -6.43
CA PRO A 85 9.56 -6.51 -6.20
C PRO A 85 8.48 -6.52 -5.11
N ALA A 86 8.60 -5.66 -4.11
CA ALA A 86 7.59 -5.52 -3.08
C ALA A 86 6.34 -4.84 -3.63
N VAL A 87 6.52 -3.78 -4.46
CA VAL A 87 5.42 -3.13 -5.19
C VAL A 87 4.69 -4.12 -6.10
N ALA A 88 5.42 -4.96 -6.83
CA ALA A 88 4.83 -5.96 -7.72
C ALA A 88 3.96 -6.97 -6.95
N ARG A 89 4.41 -7.40 -5.76
CA ARG A 89 3.62 -8.26 -4.87
C ARG A 89 2.40 -7.55 -4.30
N LEU A 90 2.57 -6.31 -3.86
CA LEU A 90 1.50 -5.48 -3.29
C LEU A 90 0.36 -5.30 -4.28
N LEU A 91 0.70 -4.94 -5.53
CA LEU A 91 -0.27 -4.70 -6.59
C LEU A 91 -0.77 -5.99 -7.28
N GLY A 92 -0.19 -7.16 -6.98
CA GLY A 92 -0.53 -8.42 -7.63
C GLY A 92 -0.20 -8.46 -9.13
N ILE A 93 0.78 -7.66 -9.60
CA ILE A 93 1.16 -7.55 -11.01
C ILE A 93 2.63 -7.93 -11.23
N PRO A 94 3.03 -8.32 -12.45
CA PRO A 94 4.43 -8.56 -12.77
C PRO A 94 5.31 -7.30 -12.60
N ALA A 95 6.57 -7.48 -12.19
CA ALA A 95 7.52 -6.37 -12.04
C ALA A 95 7.72 -5.56 -13.33
N SER A 96 7.57 -6.19 -14.51
CA SER A 96 7.59 -5.50 -15.80
C SER A 96 6.44 -4.49 -15.96
N LYS A 97 5.27 -4.76 -15.37
CA LYS A 97 4.14 -3.83 -15.35
C LYS A 97 4.38 -2.67 -14.39
N VAL A 98 5.02 -2.92 -13.23
CA VAL A 98 5.46 -1.82 -12.34
C VAL A 98 6.45 -0.92 -13.07
N ALA A 99 7.47 -1.51 -13.73
CA ALA A 99 8.43 -0.74 -14.54
C ALA A 99 7.75 0.03 -15.68
N GLN A 100 6.66 -0.50 -16.25
CA GLN A 100 5.87 0.20 -17.26
C GLN A 100 5.14 1.40 -16.65
N GLN A 101 4.48 1.27 -15.49
CA GLN A 101 3.82 2.37 -14.80
C GLN A 101 4.77 3.52 -14.46
N LEU A 102 6.02 3.19 -14.09
CA LEU A 102 7.07 4.18 -13.84
C LEU A 102 7.47 4.91 -15.13
N ARG A 103 7.63 4.19 -16.25
CA ARG A 103 7.94 4.82 -17.57
C ARG A 103 6.80 5.67 -18.11
N ASP A 104 5.57 5.26 -17.84
CA ASP A 104 4.36 5.97 -18.29
C ASP A 104 4.00 7.16 -17.38
N GLY A 105 4.79 7.42 -16.32
CA GLY A 105 4.55 8.52 -15.39
C GLY A 105 3.33 8.32 -14.47
N HIS A 106 2.77 7.10 -14.39
CA HIS A 106 1.66 6.79 -13.50
C HIS A 106 2.11 6.55 -12.04
N LEU A 107 3.41 6.34 -11.86
CA LEU A 107 4.06 6.16 -10.57
C LEU A 107 5.47 6.76 -10.67
N VAL A 108 6.00 7.28 -9.57
CA VAL A 108 7.35 7.83 -9.49
C VAL A 108 8.19 6.99 -8.54
N ALA A 109 9.43 6.73 -8.93
CA ALA A 109 10.41 6.05 -8.10
C ALA A 109 11.57 6.99 -7.75
N VAL A 110 12.23 6.67 -6.65
CA VAL A 110 13.40 7.39 -6.13
C VAL A 110 14.59 6.44 -6.13
N ARG A 111 15.78 6.99 -6.33
CA ARG A 111 17.03 6.21 -6.22
C ARG A 111 17.65 6.42 -4.84
N ARG A 112 17.43 5.44 -3.95
CA ARG A 112 17.98 5.42 -2.58
C ARG A 112 19.01 4.30 -2.44
N ASP A 113 20.22 4.61 -2.01
CA ASP A 113 21.32 3.65 -1.79
C ASP A 113 21.60 2.73 -2.98
N GLY A 114 21.45 3.26 -4.20
CA GLY A 114 21.63 2.50 -5.44
C GLY A 114 20.43 1.63 -5.85
N ALA A 115 19.42 1.48 -5.01
CA ALA A 115 18.18 0.79 -5.32
C ALA A 115 17.12 1.74 -5.90
N ILE A 116 16.22 1.20 -6.72
CA ILE A 116 15.01 1.90 -7.16
C ILE A 116 13.88 1.55 -6.19
N VAL A 117 13.36 2.56 -5.51
CA VAL A 117 12.33 2.43 -4.49
C VAL A 117 11.14 3.35 -4.75
N VAL A 118 9.99 2.97 -4.23
CA VAL A 118 8.74 3.74 -4.35
C VAL A 118 8.24 4.05 -2.94
N PRO A 119 7.91 5.31 -2.62
CA PRO A 119 7.37 5.67 -1.31
C PRO A 119 6.11 4.89 -0.96
N LYS A 120 6.03 4.37 0.27
CA LYS A 120 4.87 3.61 0.73
C LYS A 120 3.60 4.44 0.73
N VAL A 121 3.72 5.74 1.00
CA VAL A 121 2.60 6.69 1.02
C VAL A 121 1.89 6.85 -0.33
N PHE A 122 2.43 6.32 -1.42
CA PHE A 122 1.74 6.28 -2.71
C PHE A 122 0.66 5.19 -2.81
N PHE A 123 0.55 4.36 -1.79
CA PHE A 123 -0.41 3.26 -1.72
C PHE A 123 -1.38 3.47 -0.56
N ASP A 124 -2.61 3.03 -0.75
CA ASP A 124 -3.63 3.00 0.29
C ASP A 124 -3.50 1.74 1.18
N ASP A 125 -4.34 1.64 2.21
CA ASP A 125 -4.35 0.52 3.16
C ASP A 125 -4.72 -0.82 2.50
N ASP A 126 -5.42 -0.79 1.36
CA ASP A 126 -5.76 -1.96 0.56
C ASP A 126 -4.63 -2.37 -0.40
N GLY A 127 -3.54 -1.63 -0.43
CA GLY A 127 -2.38 -1.88 -1.28
C GLY A 127 -2.53 -1.41 -2.73
N HIS A 128 -3.52 -0.57 -3.04
CA HIS A 128 -3.67 0.04 -4.35
C HIS A 128 -2.94 1.38 -4.41
N VAL A 129 -2.56 1.79 -5.60
CA VAL A 129 -2.06 3.16 -5.82
C VAL A 129 -3.17 4.16 -5.51
N VAL A 130 -2.87 5.18 -4.71
CA VAL A 130 -3.81 6.27 -4.36
C VAL A 130 -4.45 6.82 -5.62
N LYS A 131 -5.78 6.80 -5.68
CA LYS A 131 -6.58 7.01 -6.89
C LYS A 131 -6.26 8.30 -7.66
N SER A 132 -5.95 9.38 -6.95
CA SER A 132 -5.65 10.69 -7.55
C SER A 132 -4.20 10.84 -7.99
N LEU A 133 -3.30 9.96 -7.53
CA LEU A 133 -1.87 10.08 -7.78
C LEU A 133 -1.49 9.98 -9.27
N PRO A 134 -1.93 8.98 -10.06
CA PRO A 134 -1.52 8.87 -11.46
C PRO A 134 -1.91 10.10 -12.29
N GLY A 135 -3.14 10.59 -12.12
CA GLY A 135 -3.61 11.77 -12.83
C GLY A 135 -2.87 13.05 -12.43
N LEU A 136 -2.51 13.18 -11.15
CA LEU A 136 -1.71 14.30 -10.65
C LEU A 136 -0.30 14.28 -11.24
N LEU A 137 0.35 13.11 -11.28
CA LEU A 137 1.69 12.95 -11.86
C LEU A 137 1.69 13.30 -13.33
N MET A 138 0.68 12.85 -14.10
CA MET A 138 0.53 13.20 -15.51
C MET A 138 0.43 14.71 -15.73
N VAL A 139 -0.39 15.40 -14.93
CA VAL A 139 -0.53 16.87 -15.02
C VAL A 139 0.81 17.57 -14.80
N LEU A 140 1.59 17.13 -13.80
CA LEU A 140 2.89 17.73 -13.53
C LEU A 140 3.92 17.43 -14.64
N HIS A 141 3.96 16.21 -15.16
CA HIS A 141 4.82 15.87 -16.29
C HIS A 141 4.46 16.66 -17.56
N ASP A 142 3.15 16.83 -17.86
CA ASP A 142 2.68 17.65 -18.97
C ASP A 142 3.06 19.13 -18.77
N GLY A 143 3.15 19.60 -17.53
CA GLY A 143 3.66 20.91 -17.16
C GLY A 143 5.20 21.03 -17.22
N GLY A 144 5.91 19.95 -17.58
CA GLY A 144 7.37 19.94 -17.74
C GLY A 144 8.16 19.70 -16.45
N TYR A 145 7.51 19.28 -15.38
CA TYR A 145 8.21 18.96 -14.13
C TYR A 145 8.88 17.58 -14.21
N GLU A 146 10.12 17.52 -13.77
CA GLU A 146 10.86 16.27 -13.68
C GLU A 146 10.56 15.51 -12.38
N GLU A 147 10.86 14.21 -12.34
CA GLU A 147 10.57 13.31 -11.20
C GLU A 147 11.08 13.86 -9.88
N THR A 148 12.28 14.45 -9.86
CA THR A 148 12.86 15.01 -8.62
C THR A 148 12.09 16.23 -8.12
N GLU A 149 11.62 17.08 -9.02
CA GLU A 149 10.82 18.26 -8.68
C GLU A 149 9.44 17.84 -8.17
N ILE A 150 8.83 16.86 -8.84
CA ILE A 150 7.54 16.27 -8.44
C ILE A 150 7.62 15.68 -7.03
N VAL A 151 8.63 14.83 -6.78
CA VAL A 151 8.82 14.23 -5.44
C VAL A 151 9.08 15.32 -4.40
N ARG A 152 9.95 16.29 -4.69
CA ARG A 152 10.22 17.40 -3.77
C ARG A 152 8.94 18.16 -3.42
N TRP A 153 8.12 18.49 -4.40
CA TRP A 153 6.86 19.19 -4.16
C TRP A 153 5.88 18.35 -3.34
N LEU A 154 5.72 17.07 -3.67
CA LEU A 154 4.82 16.17 -2.95
C LEU A 154 5.19 16.00 -1.47
N PHE A 155 6.49 16.03 -1.14
CA PHE A 155 6.98 15.79 0.20
C PHE A 155 7.32 17.08 0.98
N THR A 156 7.21 18.25 0.36
CA THR A 156 7.41 19.52 1.05
C THR A 156 6.12 19.93 1.76
N PRO A 157 6.16 20.18 3.11
CA PRO A 157 4.99 20.64 3.85
C PRO A 157 4.46 21.97 3.31
N ASP A 158 3.14 22.07 3.18
CA ASP A 158 2.43 23.28 2.74
C ASP A 158 1.56 23.82 3.88
N PRO A 159 1.81 25.08 4.37
CA PRO A 159 1.10 25.67 5.50
C PRO A 159 -0.41 25.79 5.30
N SER A 160 -0.85 25.84 4.05
CA SER A 160 -2.26 25.98 3.70
C SER A 160 -3.00 24.65 3.50
N LEU A 161 -2.28 23.51 3.57
CA LEU A 161 -2.88 22.18 3.60
C LEU A 161 -3.09 21.73 5.03
N THR A 162 -4.31 21.22 5.29
CA THR A 162 -4.70 20.73 6.61
C THR A 162 -5.32 19.37 6.46
N ILE A 163 -4.78 18.36 7.13
CA ILE A 163 -5.35 17.01 7.13
C ILE A 163 -5.93 16.66 8.50
N SER A 164 -6.99 15.85 8.51
CA SER A 164 -7.44 15.16 9.72
C SER A 164 -6.90 13.76 9.69
N ARG A 165 -6.22 13.32 10.74
CA ARG A 165 -5.70 11.97 10.88
C ARG A 165 -6.80 11.09 11.49
N ASP A 166 -7.15 10.00 10.81
CA ASP A 166 -7.94 8.87 11.32
C ASP A 166 -9.11 9.22 12.24
N GLY A 167 -10.12 9.94 11.71
CA GLY A 167 -11.32 10.26 12.49
C GLY A 167 -11.12 11.24 13.65
N SER A 168 -9.91 11.75 13.84
CA SER A 168 -9.63 12.81 14.81
C SER A 168 -10.26 14.12 14.36
N THR A 169 -10.86 14.83 15.30
CA THR A 169 -11.29 16.23 15.11
C THR A 169 -10.11 17.21 15.06
N GLU A 170 -8.91 16.74 15.42
CA GLU A 170 -7.71 17.55 15.34
C GLU A 170 -7.24 17.68 13.89
N ARG A 171 -7.12 18.92 13.45
CA ARG A 171 -6.58 19.27 12.13
C ARG A 171 -5.09 19.52 12.27
N GLN A 172 -4.30 18.72 11.58
CA GLN A 172 -2.88 18.98 11.43
C GLN A 172 -2.68 19.95 10.27
N ALA A 173 -2.27 21.19 10.58
CA ALA A 173 -1.83 22.16 9.58
C ALA A 173 -0.43 21.79 9.05
N ASN A 174 -0.03 22.43 7.96
CA ASN A 174 1.29 22.22 7.35
C ASN A 174 1.49 20.77 6.86
N ALA A 175 0.46 20.23 6.23
CA ALA A 175 0.50 18.88 5.68
C ALA A 175 1.31 18.83 4.36
N ARG A 176 1.93 17.70 4.10
CA ARG A 176 2.55 17.46 2.79
C ARG A 176 1.45 17.17 1.76
N PRO A 177 1.60 17.63 0.50
CA PRO A 177 0.66 17.28 -0.58
C PRO A 177 0.39 15.78 -0.69
N VAL A 178 1.41 14.94 -0.54
CA VAL A 178 1.29 13.49 -0.61
C VAL A 178 0.36 12.94 0.48
N ASP A 179 0.43 13.44 1.72
CA ASP A 179 -0.45 13.00 2.81
C ASP A 179 -1.89 13.47 2.58
N ALA A 180 -2.05 14.66 1.99
CA ALA A 180 -3.36 15.22 1.68
C ALA A 180 -4.10 14.44 0.57
N LEU A 181 -3.39 13.66 -0.27
CA LEU A 181 -4.00 12.77 -1.26
C LEU A 181 -4.85 11.65 -0.62
N HIS A 182 -4.55 11.26 0.62
CA HIS A 182 -5.33 10.28 1.39
C HIS A 182 -6.55 10.89 2.10
N SER A 183 -6.78 12.18 1.93
CA SER A 183 -7.82 12.92 2.62
C SER A 183 -8.87 13.53 1.67
N HIS A 184 -9.87 14.18 2.24
CA HIS A 184 -10.84 14.97 1.49
C HIS A 184 -10.20 16.13 0.69
N GLN A 185 -8.94 16.49 0.98
CA GLN A 185 -8.19 17.53 0.28
C GLN A 185 -7.49 17.06 -1.01
N ALA A 186 -7.60 15.80 -1.39
CA ALA A 186 -6.99 15.28 -2.61
C ALA A 186 -7.33 16.13 -3.85
N ARG A 187 -8.58 16.65 -3.95
CA ARG A 187 -8.99 17.53 -5.05
C ARG A 187 -8.25 18.87 -5.04
N GLU A 188 -7.99 19.41 -3.86
CA GLU A 188 -7.23 20.66 -3.72
C GLU A 188 -5.79 20.48 -4.15
N VAL A 189 -5.16 19.35 -3.79
CA VAL A 189 -3.80 19.00 -4.24
C VAL A 189 -3.74 18.92 -5.76
N VAL A 190 -4.69 18.24 -6.41
CA VAL A 190 -4.75 18.14 -7.87
C VAL A 190 -4.96 19.54 -8.49
N ARG A 191 -5.84 20.38 -7.94
CA ARG A 191 -6.05 21.76 -8.42
C ARG A 191 -4.77 22.59 -8.36
N ARG A 192 -3.96 22.43 -7.31
CA ARG A 192 -2.65 23.10 -7.17
C ARG A 192 -1.65 22.61 -8.20
N ALA A 193 -1.57 21.31 -8.41
CA ALA A 193 -0.73 20.75 -9.46
C ALA A 193 -1.10 21.32 -10.84
N GLN A 194 -2.40 21.43 -11.13
CA GLN A 194 -2.88 22.08 -12.36
C GLN A 194 -2.47 23.55 -12.43
N ALA A 195 -2.59 24.31 -11.34
CA ALA A 195 -2.17 25.71 -11.32
C ALA A 195 -0.65 25.92 -11.46
N MET A 196 0.15 24.92 -11.13
CA MET A 196 1.59 24.92 -11.34
C MET A 196 1.98 24.56 -12.80
N ALA A 197 1.19 23.69 -13.43
CA ALA A 197 1.47 23.16 -14.77
C ALA A 197 1.03 24.07 -15.91
N TYR A 198 0.14 25.05 -15.65
CA TYR A 198 -0.44 25.96 -16.63
C TYR A 198 -0.36 27.42 -16.17
#